data_73162e80717c5e3394994a0782bfb43f
#
_entry.id   73162e80717c5e3394994a0782bfb43f
#
_cell.length_a   1.000
_cell.length_b   1.000
_cell.length_c   1.000
_cell.angle_alpha   90.00
_cell.angle_beta   90.00
_cell.angle_gamma   90.00
#
_symmetry.space_group_name_H-M   'P 1'
#
loop_
_entity.id
_entity.type
_entity.pdbx_description
1 polymer ?
#
loop_
_entity_poly.entity_id
_entity_poly.type
_entity_poly.pdbx_seq_one_letter_code
_entity_poly.pdbx_strand_id
1 'polypeptide(L)'
;MKKEPILSMKNIDKRFAGVHALKGVDFDLYAGEVHALVGENGAGKSTMMKVLTGIHPKDSGEIFYMGQLFNPSDPKHALEMGIGIIHQELNMMDHLTVAQNIFIGRESTKGRGLFLSEKDQNRRTEELFRHLNMKIDPTERLGNLTVGKQQMVEIVRAVSHDLKVLILDEPTAALTNAEIDELFSIMRDLASRGVGMIYISHRMDEIARITDRVTVLRDGEYVGTRNTTETSKEEIINMMVGRVIYEEPKQKSNVPQDAEVVLRVRDLNSGRMVRNVSFELRRGEILGFAGLMGAGRTETARAIFGADSIDSGIIEVKGRPVTIRSPMDAVSHGIGYLSEDRKRYGLALGLSVSENAILPTYESFVKNLFVQSGRIDRVVGEYVDKLNIKTPSLEQLLKNLSGGNQQKVVIAKWLIRNSDILIFDEPTRGIDVGAKSEIYTLMNELVKSGKSIIMISSELPEILRMSDRILIMCEGRKTGELDISEANQEEIMKYATMRN
;
A
#
# COMPACT_ATOMS: atom_id res chain seq x y z
N MET A 1 -40.56 -7.83 4.18
CA MET A 1 -40.40 -6.47 4.73
C MET A 1 -39.00 -6.02 4.32
N LYS A 2 -38.83 -4.87 3.67
CA LYS A 2 -37.47 -4.32 3.42
C LYS A 2 -36.87 -4.02 4.79
N LYS A 3 -35.68 -4.58 5.10
CA LYS A 3 -34.93 -4.21 6.31
C LYS A 3 -34.67 -2.71 6.25
N GLU A 4 -34.95 -1.97 7.31
CA GLU A 4 -34.52 -0.56 7.41
C GLU A 4 -33.06 -0.48 7.73
N PRO A 5 -32.29 0.45 7.11
CA PRO A 5 -30.89 0.62 7.41
C PRO A 5 -30.70 1.18 8.83
N ILE A 6 -29.71 0.67 9.56
CA ILE A 6 -29.30 1.24 10.86
C ILE A 6 -28.55 2.56 10.70
N LEU A 7 -27.90 2.75 9.55
CA LEU A 7 -27.22 3.98 9.16
C LEU A 7 -27.59 4.31 7.71
N SER A 8 -27.96 5.56 7.46
CA SER A 8 -28.21 6.08 6.11
C SER A 8 -27.62 7.48 5.99
N MET A 9 -26.70 7.65 5.04
CA MET A 9 -26.11 8.93 4.67
C MET A 9 -26.68 9.32 3.32
N LYS A 10 -27.27 10.52 3.20
CA LYS A 10 -27.95 10.98 2.00
C LYS A 10 -27.39 12.30 1.53
N ASN A 11 -26.97 12.33 0.28
CA ASN A 11 -26.51 13.53 -0.43
C ASN A 11 -25.43 14.30 0.35
N ILE A 12 -24.45 13.56 0.91
CA ILE A 12 -23.39 14.15 1.74
C ILE A 12 -22.40 14.93 0.88
N ASP A 13 -22.27 16.22 1.17
CA ASP A 13 -21.30 17.11 0.54
C ASP A 13 -20.23 17.56 1.54
N LYS A 14 -18.96 17.58 1.08
CA LYS A 14 -17.84 18.06 1.87
C LYS A 14 -16.77 18.69 1.01
N ARG A 15 -16.40 19.93 1.33
CA ARG A 15 -15.34 20.69 0.67
C ARG A 15 -14.25 21.06 1.66
N PHE A 16 -13.03 21.07 1.15
CA PHE A 16 -11.86 21.67 1.80
C PHE A 16 -11.28 22.73 0.86
N ALA A 17 -10.36 23.55 1.35
CA ALA A 17 -9.71 24.57 0.52
C ALA A 17 -9.11 23.94 -0.76
N GLY A 18 -9.69 24.27 -1.92
CA GLY A 18 -9.28 23.76 -3.23
C GLY A 18 -9.71 22.34 -3.61
N VAL A 19 -10.44 21.59 -2.74
CA VAL A 19 -10.85 20.21 -3.03
C VAL A 19 -12.32 19.98 -2.67
N HIS A 20 -13.11 19.48 -3.61
CA HIS A 20 -14.46 18.98 -3.37
C HIS A 20 -14.39 17.47 -3.08
N ALA A 21 -14.28 17.11 -1.81
CA ALA A 21 -13.96 15.76 -1.36
C ALA A 21 -15.14 14.77 -1.37
N LEU A 22 -16.37 15.27 -1.16
CA LEU A 22 -17.62 14.50 -1.29
C LEU A 22 -18.63 15.36 -2.03
N LYS A 23 -19.28 14.79 -3.06
CA LYS A 23 -20.17 15.47 -4.00
C LYS A 23 -21.52 14.78 -4.03
N GLY A 24 -22.32 14.98 -2.97
CA GLY A 24 -23.65 14.39 -2.85
C GLY A 24 -23.60 12.86 -2.72
N VAL A 25 -22.79 12.34 -1.82
CA VAL A 25 -22.58 10.89 -1.66
C VAL A 25 -23.69 10.27 -0.84
N ASP A 26 -24.22 9.12 -1.31
CA ASP A 26 -25.18 8.26 -0.62
C ASP A 26 -24.49 6.99 -0.09
N PHE A 27 -24.92 6.54 1.09
CA PHE A 27 -24.47 5.28 1.68
C PHE A 27 -25.49 4.77 2.69
N ASP A 28 -25.72 3.47 2.72
CA ASP A 28 -26.57 2.81 3.71
C ASP A 28 -25.92 1.55 4.28
N LEU A 29 -26.24 1.23 5.54
CA LEU A 29 -25.73 0.05 6.25
C LEU A 29 -26.88 -0.62 7.03
N TYR A 30 -26.95 -1.93 6.96
CA TYR A 30 -27.94 -2.72 7.69
C TYR A 30 -27.34 -3.40 8.93
N ALA A 31 -28.20 -3.74 9.89
CA ALA A 31 -27.79 -4.49 11.07
C ALA A 31 -27.25 -5.88 10.67
N GLY A 32 -26.07 -6.22 11.18
CA GLY A 32 -25.38 -7.48 10.90
C GLY A 32 -24.80 -7.60 9.49
N GLU A 33 -24.71 -6.51 8.76
CA GLU A 33 -24.11 -6.44 7.43
C GLU A 33 -22.63 -6.07 7.52
N VAL A 34 -21.80 -6.66 6.67
CA VAL A 34 -20.46 -6.18 6.36
C VAL A 34 -20.49 -5.50 4.98
N HIS A 35 -20.48 -4.18 4.97
CA HIS A 35 -20.59 -3.38 3.76
C HIS A 35 -19.21 -2.80 3.38
N ALA A 36 -18.66 -3.20 2.24
CA ALA A 36 -17.41 -2.64 1.74
C ALA A 36 -17.61 -1.21 1.20
N LEU A 37 -16.67 -0.32 1.54
CA LEU A 37 -16.54 0.99 0.92
C LEU A 37 -15.22 1.05 0.17
N VAL A 38 -15.27 1.06 -1.15
CA VAL A 38 -14.09 0.99 -2.02
C VAL A 38 -13.97 2.21 -2.94
N GLY A 39 -12.79 2.42 -3.48
CA GLY A 39 -12.46 3.53 -4.38
C GLY A 39 -10.97 3.80 -4.35
N GLU A 40 -10.46 4.56 -5.30
CA GLU A 40 -9.07 4.97 -5.35
C GLU A 40 -8.67 5.87 -4.17
N ASN A 41 -7.36 6.09 -3.99
CA ASN A 41 -6.89 7.06 -3.01
C ASN A 41 -7.36 8.47 -3.42
N GLY A 42 -7.97 9.19 -2.46
CA GLY A 42 -8.61 10.47 -2.75
C GLY A 42 -10.07 10.38 -3.21
N ALA A 43 -10.65 9.17 -3.36
CA ALA A 43 -12.05 9.01 -3.75
C ALA A 43 -13.09 9.47 -2.70
N GLY A 44 -12.64 9.91 -1.51
CA GLY A 44 -13.51 10.44 -0.47
C GLY A 44 -13.83 9.48 0.68
N LYS A 45 -13.38 8.20 0.64
CA LYS A 45 -13.70 7.17 1.66
C LYS A 45 -13.43 7.62 3.10
N SER A 46 -12.18 7.97 3.39
CA SER A 46 -11.78 8.42 4.74
C SER A 46 -12.44 9.75 5.13
N THR A 47 -12.73 10.64 4.17
CA THR A 47 -13.48 11.88 4.42
C THR A 47 -14.90 11.56 4.85
N MET A 48 -15.57 10.61 4.18
CA MET A 48 -16.91 10.18 4.51
C MET A 48 -16.97 9.57 5.92
N MET A 49 -15.98 8.74 6.30
CA MET A 49 -15.90 8.19 7.66
C MET A 49 -15.62 9.27 8.70
N LYS A 50 -14.78 10.25 8.40
CA LYS A 50 -14.51 11.40 9.28
C LYS A 50 -15.76 12.30 9.46
N VAL A 51 -16.61 12.39 8.44
CA VAL A 51 -17.92 13.07 8.58
C VAL A 51 -18.85 12.24 9.48
N LEU A 52 -18.94 10.93 9.28
CA LEU A 52 -19.77 10.04 10.09
C LEU A 52 -19.36 10.02 11.57
N THR A 53 -18.06 10.11 11.85
CA THR A 53 -17.52 10.11 13.22
C THR A 53 -17.38 11.50 13.84
N GLY A 54 -17.83 12.57 13.16
CA GLY A 54 -17.78 13.94 13.70
C GLY A 54 -16.41 14.59 13.73
N ILE A 55 -15.38 14.00 13.11
CA ILE A 55 -14.06 14.64 12.95
C ILE A 55 -14.16 15.86 12.03
N HIS A 56 -15.00 15.76 10.98
CA HIS A 56 -15.31 16.87 10.09
C HIS A 56 -16.81 17.10 10.02
N PRO A 57 -17.30 18.34 10.13
CA PRO A 57 -18.69 18.64 9.85
C PRO A 57 -18.95 18.45 8.34
N LYS A 58 -20.12 17.92 7.99
CA LYS A 58 -20.63 17.95 6.61
C LYS A 58 -20.99 19.37 6.20
N ASP A 59 -20.92 19.69 4.92
CA ASP A 59 -21.34 21.00 4.41
C ASP A 59 -22.83 20.97 4.03
N SER A 60 -23.33 19.82 3.52
CA SER A 60 -24.77 19.56 3.30
C SER A 60 -25.09 18.06 3.35
N GLY A 61 -26.36 17.71 3.20
CA GLY A 61 -26.87 16.34 3.27
C GLY A 61 -27.34 15.95 4.67
N GLU A 62 -27.82 14.73 4.81
CA GLU A 62 -28.42 14.22 6.06
C GLU A 62 -27.84 12.85 6.43
N ILE A 63 -27.65 12.62 7.73
CA ILE A 63 -27.26 11.33 8.27
C ILE A 63 -28.38 10.87 9.18
N PHE A 64 -28.90 9.67 8.93
CA PHE A 64 -29.87 9.01 9.81
C PHE A 64 -29.18 7.82 10.47
N TYR A 65 -29.28 7.75 11.79
CA TYR A 65 -28.79 6.65 12.59
C TYR A 65 -29.90 6.11 13.46
N MET A 66 -30.15 4.80 13.39
CA MET A 66 -31.28 4.13 14.06
C MET A 66 -32.64 4.83 13.80
N GLY A 67 -32.85 5.31 12.56
CA GLY A 67 -34.04 6.01 12.12
C GLY A 67 -34.16 7.47 12.57
N GLN A 68 -33.22 8.01 13.31
CA GLN A 68 -33.20 9.40 13.78
C GLN A 68 -32.10 10.22 13.07
N LEU A 69 -32.38 11.52 12.90
CA LEU A 69 -31.39 12.43 12.35
C LEU A 69 -30.18 12.49 13.29
N PHE A 70 -28.99 12.24 12.74
CA PHE A 70 -27.74 12.17 13.47
C PHE A 70 -26.75 13.23 12.99
N ASN A 71 -26.22 14.00 13.89
CA ASN A 71 -25.23 15.02 13.61
C ASN A 71 -24.15 14.97 14.70
N PRO A 72 -23.08 14.15 14.53
CA PRO A 72 -22.07 13.98 15.55
C PRO A 72 -21.30 15.29 15.79
N SER A 73 -21.13 15.69 17.04
CA SER A 73 -20.37 16.88 17.43
C SER A 73 -18.86 16.62 17.38
N ASP A 74 -18.47 15.40 17.72
CA ASP A 74 -17.09 14.95 17.84
C ASP A 74 -17.01 13.41 17.88
N PRO A 75 -15.81 12.80 17.79
CA PRO A 75 -15.63 11.35 17.80
C PRO A 75 -16.10 10.67 19.11
N LYS A 76 -16.05 11.36 20.23
CA LYS A 76 -16.51 10.83 21.51
C LYS A 76 -18.02 10.65 21.50
N HIS A 77 -18.75 11.65 21.01
CA HIS A 77 -20.20 11.55 20.83
C HIS A 77 -20.59 10.40 19.90
N ALA A 78 -19.89 10.24 18.76
CA ALA A 78 -20.15 9.11 17.85
C ALA A 78 -19.93 7.75 18.55
N LEU A 79 -18.87 7.61 19.34
CA LEU A 79 -18.57 6.40 20.10
C LEU A 79 -19.62 6.13 21.20
N GLU A 80 -20.05 7.15 21.94
CA GLU A 80 -21.11 7.05 22.95
C GLU A 80 -22.45 6.60 22.34
N MET A 81 -22.72 6.98 21.09
CA MET A 81 -23.88 6.52 20.32
C MET A 81 -23.69 5.12 19.72
N GLY A 82 -22.54 4.48 19.92
CA GLY A 82 -22.26 3.11 19.44
C GLY A 82 -21.66 3.04 18.02
N ILE A 83 -21.05 4.13 17.52
CA ILE A 83 -20.30 4.15 16.26
C ILE A 83 -18.81 4.20 16.58
N GLY A 84 -18.11 3.09 16.34
CA GLY A 84 -16.66 2.96 16.55
C GLY A 84 -15.89 2.96 15.24
N ILE A 85 -14.60 3.38 15.30
CA ILE A 85 -13.69 3.36 14.16
C ILE A 85 -12.33 2.79 14.57
N ILE A 86 -11.80 1.92 13.73
CA ILE A 86 -10.42 1.44 13.74
C ILE A 86 -9.69 2.11 12.59
N HIS A 87 -8.65 2.85 12.90
CA HIS A 87 -7.87 3.63 11.93
C HIS A 87 -6.79 2.77 11.27
N GLN A 88 -6.31 3.21 10.11
CA GLN A 88 -5.21 2.59 9.38
C GLN A 88 -3.89 2.61 10.18
N GLU A 89 -3.63 3.68 10.96
CA GLU A 89 -2.49 3.78 11.85
C GLU A 89 -2.90 3.39 13.27
N LEU A 90 -2.07 2.58 13.94
CA LEU A 90 -2.30 2.15 15.32
C LEU A 90 -2.26 3.34 16.28
N ASN A 91 -3.36 3.57 16.99
CA ASN A 91 -3.49 4.63 17.99
C ASN A 91 -3.49 4.05 19.41
N MET A 92 -2.36 3.43 19.79
CA MET A 92 -2.20 2.71 21.04
C MET A 92 -0.96 3.19 21.79
N MET A 93 -0.88 2.89 23.09
CA MET A 93 0.21 3.30 23.98
C MET A 93 1.16 2.13 24.23
N ASP A 94 2.32 2.11 23.58
CA ASP A 94 3.30 1.01 23.62
C ASP A 94 3.80 0.68 25.05
N HIS A 95 3.89 1.68 25.90
CA HIS A 95 4.40 1.55 27.28
C HIS A 95 3.35 1.05 28.29
N LEU A 96 2.07 1.04 27.93
CA LEU A 96 0.99 0.50 28.72
C LEU A 96 0.78 -0.99 28.46
N THR A 97 0.15 -1.68 29.43
CA THR A 97 -0.26 -3.07 29.21
C THR A 97 -1.42 -3.18 28.23
N VAL A 98 -1.66 -4.39 27.73
CA VAL A 98 -2.80 -4.70 26.85
C VAL A 98 -4.12 -4.32 27.54
N ALA A 99 -4.32 -4.72 28.80
CA ALA A 99 -5.53 -4.40 29.54
C ALA A 99 -5.70 -2.87 29.76
N GLN A 100 -4.62 -2.16 30.04
CA GLN A 100 -4.65 -0.70 30.18
C GLN A 100 -5.02 -0.03 28.86
N ASN A 101 -4.50 -0.49 27.74
CA ASN A 101 -4.89 0.05 26.42
C ASN A 101 -6.36 -0.18 26.08
N ILE A 102 -6.92 -1.36 26.41
CA ILE A 102 -8.34 -1.69 26.14
C ILE A 102 -9.28 -0.81 26.96
N PHE A 103 -8.93 -0.52 28.22
CA PHE A 103 -9.80 0.22 29.13
C PHE A 103 -9.38 1.66 29.40
N ILE A 104 -8.46 2.23 28.62
CA ILE A 104 -8.04 3.63 28.76
C ILE A 104 -9.25 4.57 28.72
N GLY A 105 -9.36 5.46 29.72
CA GLY A 105 -10.49 6.36 29.92
C GLY A 105 -11.77 5.69 30.46
N ARG A 106 -11.72 4.38 30.77
CA ARG A 106 -12.82 3.58 31.38
C ARG A 106 -12.30 2.59 32.40
N GLU A 107 -11.26 2.99 33.11
CA GLU A 107 -10.55 2.17 34.06
C GLU A 107 -11.47 1.68 35.17
N SER A 108 -11.33 0.41 35.56
CA SER A 108 -12.01 -0.13 36.75
C SER A 108 -11.43 0.49 38.01
N THR A 109 -12.29 1.00 38.88
CA THR A 109 -11.87 1.66 40.12
C THR A 109 -12.38 0.95 41.36
N LYS A 110 -11.68 1.12 42.50
CA LYS A 110 -12.04 0.68 43.83
C LYS A 110 -12.08 1.87 44.82
N GLY A 111 -12.69 1.66 45.99
CA GLY A 111 -12.67 2.67 47.04
C GLY A 111 -13.36 3.99 46.64
N ARG A 112 -14.58 3.92 46.07
CA ARG A 112 -15.36 5.09 45.57
C ARG A 112 -14.63 5.88 44.48
N GLY A 113 -13.86 5.19 43.62
CA GLY A 113 -13.18 5.83 42.47
C GLY A 113 -11.76 6.34 42.79
N LEU A 114 -11.24 6.12 43.99
CA LEU A 114 -9.93 6.65 44.39
C LEU A 114 -8.73 5.81 43.91
N PHE A 115 -8.91 4.52 43.61
CA PHE A 115 -7.84 3.61 43.21
C PHE A 115 -8.19 2.84 41.98
N LEU A 116 -7.25 2.66 41.04
CA LEU A 116 -7.39 1.80 39.87
C LEU A 116 -7.38 0.31 40.28
N SER A 117 -8.14 -0.52 39.60
CA SER A 117 -8.20 -1.95 39.84
C SER A 117 -7.64 -2.74 38.66
N GLU A 118 -6.31 -2.84 38.58
CA GLU A 118 -5.64 -3.63 37.53
C GLU A 118 -6.12 -5.09 37.48
N LYS A 119 -6.35 -5.71 38.64
CA LYS A 119 -6.86 -7.09 38.71
C LYS A 119 -8.23 -7.23 38.02
N ASP A 120 -9.11 -6.25 38.16
CA ASP A 120 -10.43 -6.30 37.51
C ASP A 120 -10.31 -6.01 36.02
N GLN A 121 -9.45 -5.07 35.62
CA GLN A 121 -9.17 -4.81 34.22
C GLN A 121 -8.60 -6.05 33.51
N ASN A 122 -7.62 -6.72 34.09
CA ASN A 122 -7.02 -7.93 33.53
C ASN A 122 -8.07 -9.04 33.39
N ARG A 123 -8.90 -9.28 34.43
CA ARG A 123 -9.99 -10.27 34.37
C ARG A 123 -10.98 -9.98 33.24
N ARG A 124 -11.43 -8.72 33.10
CA ARG A 124 -12.33 -8.30 32.02
C ARG A 124 -11.70 -8.46 30.63
N THR A 125 -10.39 -8.18 30.52
CA THR A 125 -9.64 -8.40 29.27
C THR A 125 -9.56 -9.89 28.93
N GLU A 126 -9.28 -10.76 29.92
CA GLU A 126 -9.29 -12.20 29.71
C GLU A 126 -10.66 -12.72 29.28
N GLU A 127 -11.74 -12.19 29.84
CA GLU A 127 -13.11 -12.53 29.41
C GLU A 127 -13.35 -12.12 27.96
N LEU A 128 -12.95 -10.91 27.53
CA LEU A 128 -13.06 -10.46 26.15
C LEU A 128 -12.23 -11.34 25.21
N PHE A 129 -11.00 -11.66 25.56
CA PHE A 129 -10.13 -12.53 24.74
C PHE A 129 -10.70 -13.95 24.63
N ARG A 130 -11.26 -14.50 25.69
CA ARG A 130 -11.90 -15.80 25.66
C ARG A 130 -13.11 -15.82 24.72
N HIS A 131 -13.94 -14.77 24.75
CA HIS A 131 -15.09 -14.63 23.83
C HIS A 131 -14.68 -14.53 22.37
N LEU A 132 -13.53 -13.94 22.09
CA LEU A 132 -12.98 -13.75 20.74
C LEU A 132 -11.96 -14.83 20.36
N ASN A 133 -11.78 -15.88 21.20
CA ASN A 133 -10.83 -16.98 21.03
C ASN A 133 -9.37 -16.53 20.84
N MET A 134 -8.98 -15.42 21.46
CA MET A 134 -7.65 -14.84 21.37
C MET A 134 -6.75 -15.28 22.52
N LYS A 135 -5.45 -15.45 22.23
CA LYS A 135 -4.42 -15.85 23.21
C LYS A 135 -3.37 -14.74 23.35
N ILE A 136 -3.71 -13.71 24.10
CA ILE A 136 -2.80 -12.60 24.43
C ILE A 136 -2.83 -12.41 25.96
N ASP A 137 -1.66 -12.18 26.58
CA ASP A 137 -1.56 -11.88 28.00
C ASP A 137 -2.01 -10.44 28.27
N PRO A 138 -3.06 -10.20 29.09
CA PRO A 138 -3.52 -8.86 29.44
C PRO A 138 -2.45 -7.99 30.13
N THR A 139 -1.47 -8.60 30.78
CA THR A 139 -0.42 -7.92 31.54
C THR A 139 0.81 -7.58 30.70
N GLU A 140 0.92 -8.14 29.48
CA GLU A 140 2.02 -7.86 28.55
C GLU A 140 1.98 -6.39 28.10
N ARG A 141 3.15 -5.76 27.96
CA ARG A 141 3.24 -4.40 27.36
C ARG A 141 2.93 -4.47 25.89
N LEU A 142 2.12 -3.54 25.41
CA LEU A 142 1.68 -3.53 24.02
C LEU A 142 2.86 -3.47 23.04
N GLY A 143 3.88 -2.64 23.33
CA GLY A 143 5.06 -2.51 22.49
C GLY A 143 5.91 -3.78 22.30
N ASN A 144 5.72 -4.81 23.16
CA ASN A 144 6.38 -6.11 23.01
C ASN A 144 5.65 -7.05 22.03
N LEU A 145 4.43 -6.73 21.67
CA LEU A 145 3.64 -7.53 20.74
C LEU A 145 4.04 -7.24 19.28
N THR A 146 3.85 -8.24 18.41
CA THR A 146 3.92 -8.01 16.96
C THR A 146 2.85 -7.01 16.53
N VAL A 147 3.10 -6.29 15.42
CA VAL A 147 2.16 -5.29 14.89
C VAL A 147 0.78 -5.91 14.65
N GLY A 148 0.72 -7.16 14.14
CA GLY A 148 -0.54 -7.88 13.96
C GLY A 148 -1.30 -8.09 15.28
N LYS A 149 -0.62 -8.50 16.35
CA LYS A 149 -1.26 -8.62 17.67
C LYS A 149 -1.69 -7.29 18.26
N GLN A 150 -0.93 -6.22 18.04
CA GLN A 150 -1.34 -4.86 18.44
C GLN A 150 -2.64 -4.45 17.72
N GLN A 151 -2.74 -4.71 16.41
CA GLN A 151 -3.95 -4.50 15.63
C GLN A 151 -5.15 -5.27 16.19
N MET A 152 -4.94 -6.53 16.57
CA MET A 152 -5.99 -7.34 17.20
C MET A 152 -6.43 -6.78 18.57
N VAL A 153 -5.51 -6.23 19.36
CA VAL A 153 -5.85 -5.55 20.62
C VAL A 153 -6.67 -4.28 20.38
N GLU A 154 -6.37 -3.51 19.32
CA GLU A 154 -7.15 -2.33 18.94
C GLU A 154 -8.60 -2.72 18.55
N ILE A 155 -8.77 -3.83 17.83
CA ILE A 155 -10.08 -4.38 17.49
C ILE A 155 -10.85 -4.75 18.77
N VAL A 156 -10.21 -5.45 19.70
CA VAL A 156 -10.82 -5.82 21.00
C VAL A 156 -11.18 -4.57 21.81
N ARG A 157 -10.33 -3.53 21.79
CA ARG A 157 -10.64 -2.24 22.40
C ARG A 157 -11.92 -1.64 21.81
N ALA A 158 -12.06 -1.62 20.48
CA ALA A 158 -13.26 -1.14 19.83
C ALA A 158 -14.50 -1.97 20.22
N VAL A 159 -14.39 -3.30 20.14
CA VAL A 159 -15.47 -4.24 20.49
C VAL A 159 -15.86 -4.21 21.98
N SER A 160 -14.96 -3.75 22.87
CA SER A 160 -15.24 -3.59 24.31
C SER A 160 -16.25 -2.48 24.60
N HIS A 161 -16.64 -1.69 23.59
CA HIS A 161 -17.80 -0.80 23.62
C HIS A 161 -19.03 -1.51 23.07
N ASP A 162 -20.23 -1.11 23.49
CA ASP A 162 -21.49 -1.63 22.93
C ASP A 162 -21.78 -0.99 21.56
N LEU A 163 -21.03 -1.44 20.56
CA LEU A 163 -21.11 -0.88 19.21
C LEU A 163 -22.31 -1.44 18.45
N LYS A 164 -22.93 -0.58 17.65
CA LYS A 164 -23.94 -0.93 16.65
C LYS A 164 -23.36 -0.79 15.24
N VAL A 165 -22.37 0.11 15.07
CA VAL A 165 -21.64 0.31 13.82
C VAL A 165 -20.14 0.30 14.11
N LEU A 166 -19.38 -0.50 13.37
CA LEU A 166 -17.93 -0.57 13.43
C LEU A 166 -17.32 -0.24 12.07
N ILE A 167 -16.47 0.76 12.02
CA ILE A 167 -15.71 1.16 10.83
C ILE A 167 -14.32 0.54 10.93
N LEU A 168 -13.88 -0.17 9.89
CA LEU A 168 -12.56 -0.77 9.77
C LEU A 168 -11.85 -0.16 8.55
N ASP A 169 -10.89 0.72 8.79
CA ASP A 169 -10.13 1.40 7.72
C ASP A 169 -8.79 0.68 7.49
N GLU A 170 -8.72 -0.15 6.44
CA GLU A 170 -7.57 -0.99 6.05
C GLU A 170 -7.01 -1.86 7.19
N PRO A 171 -7.84 -2.63 7.92
CA PRO A 171 -7.42 -3.30 9.15
C PRO A 171 -6.41 -4.44 8.93
N THR A 172 -6.17 -4.86 7.68
CA THR A 172 -5.33 -6.01 7.33
C THR A 172 -3.95 -5.63 6.79
N ALA A 173 -3.63 -4.34 6.72
CA ALA A 173 -2.39 -3.86 6.07
C ALA A 173 -1.10 -4.44 6.66
N ALA A 174 -1.11 -4.78 7.97
CA ALA A 174 0.04 -5.32 8.70
C ALA A 174 -0.15 -6.77 9.18
N LEU A 175 -1.24 -7.45 8.77
CA LEU A 175 -1.59 -8.79 9.23
C LEU A 175 -1.05 -9.87 8.30
N THR A 176 -0.68 -11.01 8.89
CA THR A 176 -0.46 -12.27 8.17
C THR A 176 -1.78 -12.89 7.74
N ASN A 177 -1.76 -13.84 6.80
CA ASN A 177 -2.98 -14.53 6.35
C ASN A 177 -3.72 -15.24 7.51
N ALA A 178 -3.00 -15.81 8.46
CA ALA A 178 -3.60 -16.45 9.64
C ALA A 178 -4.32 -15.41 10.54
N GLU A 179 -3.72 -14.25 10.76
CA GLU A 179 -4.33 -13.15 11.53
C GLU A 179 -5.53 -12.53 10.80
N ILE A 180 -5.51 -12.51 9.46
CA ILE A 180 -6.67 -12.08 8.64
C ILE A 180 -7.84 -13.07 8.82
N ASP A 181 -7.58 -14.37 8.84
CA ASP A 181 -8.61 -15.39 9.06
C ASP A 181 -9.24 -15.26 10.46
N GLU A 182 -8.41 -14.96 11.47
CA GLU A 182 -8.87 -14.68 12.84
C GLU A 182 -9.73 -13.41 12.91
N LEU A 183 -9.30 -12.33 12.28
CA LEU A 183 -10.07 -11.08 12.14
C LEU A 183 -11.44 -11.33 11.49
N PHE A 184 -11.46 -12.08 10.38
CA PHE A 184 -12.71 -12.37 9.68
C PHE A 184 -13.66 -13.25 10.51
N SER A 185 -13.12 -14.13 11.36
CA SER A 185 -13.93 -14.90 12.32
C SER A 185 -14.59 -13.97 13.35
N ILE A 186 -13.84 -12.99 13.89
CA ILE A 186 -14.36 -11.99 14.81
C ILE A 186 -15.44 -11.13 14.14
N MET A 187 -15.20 -10.69 12.90
CA MET A 187 -16.19 -9.90 12.15
C MET A 187 -17.49 -10.66 11.92
N ARG A 188 -17.44 -11.97 11.59
CA ARG A 188 -18.64 -12.80 11.43
C ARG A 188 -19.40 -12.96 12.74
N ASP A 189 -18.69 -13.12 13.86
CA ASP A 189 -19.32 -13.19 15.19
C ASP A 189 -20.04 -11.87 15.52
N LEU A 190 -19.41 -10.72 15.29
CA LEU A 190 -20.02 -9.41 15.50
C LEU A 190 -21.24 -9.18 14.59
N ALA A 191 -21.15 -9.55 13.31
CA ALA A 191 -22.27 -9.48 12.37
C ALA A 191 -23.46 -10.33 12.87
N SER A 192 -23.21 -11.53 13.37
CA SER A 192 -24.25 -12.41 13.91
C SER A 192 -24.96 -11.82 15.12
N ARG A 193 -24.30 -10.93 15.87
CA ARG A 193 -24.86 -10.17 17.00
C ARG A 193 -25.56 -8.87 16.57
N GLY A 194 -25.64 -8.59 15.27
CA GLY A 194 -26.31 -7.44 14.70
C GLY A 194 -25.48 -6.18 14.56
N VAL A 195 -24.16 -6.25 14.78
CA VAL A 195 -23.25 -5.12 14.51
C VAL A 195 -23.12 -4.93 13.01
N GLY A 196 -23.46 -3.74 12.48
CA GLY A 196 -23.18 -3.38 11.09
C GLY A 196 -21.73 -2.92 10.96
N MET A 197 -21.04 -3.35 9.90
CA MET A 197 -19.62 -3.02 9.70
C MET A 197 -19.39 -2.34 8.36
N ILE A 198 -18.59 -1.26 8.37
CA ILE A 198 -18.09 -0.60 7.17
C ILE A 198 -16.65 -1.04 7.01
N TYR A 199 -16.36 -1.79 5.92
CA TYR A 199 -15.06 -2.36 5.66
C TYR A 199 -14.38 -1.63 4.51
N ILE A 200 -13.31 -0.88 4.80
CA ILE A 200 -12.53 -0.16 3.80
C ILE A 200 -11.28 -0.98 3.52
N SER A 201 -11.12 -1.42 2.28
CA SER A 201 -9.94 -2.14 1.80
C SER A 201 -9.77 -1.92 0.30
N HIS A 202 -8.54 -1.98 -0.17
CA HIS A 202 -8.22 -2.04 -1.60
C HIS A 202 -7.92 -3.48 -2.07
N ARG A 203 -7.98 -4.47 -1.17
CA ARG A 203 -7.72 -5.89 -1.44
C ARG A 203 -9.00 -6.61 -1.85
N MET A 204 -9.21 -6.78 -3.15
CA MET A 204 -10.43 -7.37 -3.70
C MET A 204 -10.72 -8.78 -3.20
N ASP A 205 -9.68 -9.57 -2.88
CA ASP A 205 -9.83 -10.92 -2.32
C ASP A 205 -10.46 -10.90 -0.93
N GLU A 206 -10.13 -9.90 -0.12
CA GLU A 206 -10.74 -9.73 1.21
C GLU A 206 -12.21 -9.32 1.08
N ILE A 207 -12.50 -8.36 0.20
CA ILE A 207 -13.87 -7.90 -0.06
C ILE A 207 -14.76 -9.08 -0.47
N ALA A 208 -14.32 -9.90 -1.42
CA ALA A 208 -15.06 -11.07 -1.87
C ALA A 208 -15.31 -12.12 -0.77
N ARG A 209 -14.45 -12.18 0.27
CA ARG A 209 -14.50 -13.20 1.34
C ARG A 209 -15.39 -12.81 2.52
N ILE A 210 -15.51 -11.52 2.81
CA ILE A 210 -16.09 -11.07 4.09
C ILE A 210 -17.27 -10.13 3.93
N THR A 211 -17.50 -9.50 2.77
CA THR A 211 -18.53 -8.47 2.63
C THR A 211 -19.79 -8.97 1.93
N ASP A 212 -20.93 -8.40 2.28
CA ASP A 212 -22.25 -8.69 1.70
C ASP A 212 -22.52 -7.78 0.50
N ARG A 213 -22.23 -6.48 0.65
CA ARG A 213 -22.36 -5.47 -0.40
C ARG A 213 -21.10 -4.64 -0.52
N VAL A 214 -20.93 -4.01 -1.66
CA VAL A 214 -19.83 -3.09 -1.94
C VAL A 214 -20.37 -1.80 -2.55
N THR A 215 -20.01 -0.67 -1.94
CA THR A 215 -20.25 0.68 -2.48
C THR A 215 -18.95 1.23 -3.03
N VAL A 216 -19.01 1.75 -4.25
CA VAL A 216 -17.87 2.32 -4.95
C VAL A 216 -17.97 3.84 -4.97
N LEU A 217 -16.91 4.51 -4.49
CA LEU A 217 -16.69 5.94 -4.66
C LEU A 217 -15.59 6.21 -5.69
N ARG A 218 -15.76 7.26 -6.49
CA ARG A 218 -14.75 7.74 -7.42
C ARG A 218 -14.79 9.26 -7.51
N ASP A 219 -13.66 9.91 -7.34
CA ASP A 219 -13.49 11.38 -7.41
C ASP A 219 -14.48 12.17 -6.53
N GLY A 220 -14.83 11.60 -5.37
CA GLY A 220 -15.79 12.18 -4.43
C GLY A 220 -17.24 11.92 -4.76
N GLU A 221 -17.55 11.11 -5.76
CA GLU A 221 -18.91 10.80 -6.22
C GLU A 221 -19.29 9.35 -5.93
N TYR A 222 -20.57 9.10 -5.69
CA TYR A 222 -21.13 7.76 -5.58
C TYR A 222 -21.29 7.15 -6.98
N VAL A 223 -20.64 6.02 -7.24
CA VAL A 223 -20.73 5.31 -8.52
C VAL A 223 -21.84 4.26 -8.51
N GLY A 224 -21.97 3.56 -7.39
CA GLY A 224 -23.01 2.53 -7.24
C GLY A 224 -22.73 1.56 -6.10
N THR A 225 -23.76 0.81 -5.72
CA THR A 225 -23.68 -0.29 -4.75
C THR A 225 -24.04 -1.61 -5.44
N ARG A 226 -23.33 -2.69 -5.11
CA ARG A 226 -23.52 -4.04 -5.64
C ARG A 226 -23.55 -5.07 -4.52
N ASN A 227 -24.18 -6.21 -4.77
CA ASN A 227 -24.03 -7.40 -3.95
C ASN A 227 -22.67 -8.04 -4.25
N THR A 228 -21.85 -8.27 -3.25
CA THR A 228 -20.49 -8.79 -3.45
C THR A 228 -20.47 -10.19 -4.07
N THR A 229 -21.44 -11.04 -3.73
CA THR A 229 -21.57 -12.40 -4.25
C THR A 229 -22.00 -12.47 -5.72
N GLU A 230 -22.60 -11.41 -6.25
CA GLU A 230 -23.14 -11.36 -7.62
C GLU A 230 -22.26 -10.54 -8.58
N THR A 231 -21.21 -9.91 -8.06
CA THR A 231 -20.39 -8.96 -8.82
C THR A 231 -18.95 -9.46 -8.92
N SER A 232 -18.39 -9.46 -10.12
CA SER A 232 -17.01 -9.85 -10.32
C SER A 232 -16.03 -8.80 -9.79
N LYS A 233 -14.79 -9.24 -9.46
CA LYS A 233 -13.73 -8.34 -9.02
C LYS A 233 -13.44 -7.28 -10.09
N GLU A 234 -13.46 -7.69 -11.34
CA GLU A 234 -13.22 -6.84 -12.51
C GLU A 234 -14.29 -5.74 -12.62
N GLU A 235 -15.55 -6.06 -12.38
CA GLU A 235 -16.63 -5.07 -12.39
C GLU A 235 -16.42 -4.01 -11.29
N ILE A 236 -16.09 -4.44 -10.07
CA ILE A 236 -15.81 -3.51 -8.96
C ILE A 236 -14.62 -2.61 -9.31
N ILE A 237 -13.53 -3.16 -9.84
CA ILE A 237 -12.34 -2.41 -10.28
C ILE A 237 -12.70 -1.42 -11.38
N ASN A 238 -13.48 -1.83 -12.37
CA ASN A 238 -13.94 -0.95 -13.44
C ASN A 238 -14.78 0.23 -12.92
N MET A 239 -15.66 -0.02 -11.94
CA MET A 239 -16.41 1.04 -11.28
C MET A 239 -15.50 2.01 -10.54
N MET A 240 -14.46 1.52 -9.86
CA MET A 240 -13.50 2.35 -9.10
C MET A 240 -12.69 3.27 -10.02
N VAL A 241 -12.21 2.75 -11.15
CA VAL A 241 -11.26 3.44 -12.04
C VAL A 241 -11.96 4.16 -13.19
N GLY A 242 -13.16 3.74 -13.56
CA GLY A 242 -13.96 4.34 -14.64
C GLY A 242 -13.47 4.04 -16.05
N ARG A 243 -12.52 3.14 -16.18
CA ARG A 243 -12.02 2.61 -17.46
C ARG A 243 -11.76 1.12 -17.32
N VAL A 244 -11.89 0.38 -18.41
CA VAL A 244 -11.60 -1.06 -18.42
C VAL A 244 -10.10 -1.26 -18.21
N ILE A 245 -9.72 -1.83 -17.06
CA ILE A 245 -8.35 -2.25 -16.78
C ILE A 245 -8.27 -3.76 -17.04
N TYR A 246 -8.51 -4.17 -18.29
CA TYR A 246 -8.21 -5.52 -18.73
C TYR A 246 -6.84 -5.50 -19.41
N GLU A 247 -5.84 -6.01 -18.73
CA GLU A 247 -4.62 -6.45 -19.35
C GLU A 247 -4.39 -7.89 -18.90
N GLU A 248 -4.50 -8.81 -19.84
CA GLU A 248 -4.17 -10.22 -19.64
C GLU A 248 -2.70 -10.38 -19.23
N PRO A 249 -2.33 -11.44 -18.50
CA PRO A 249 -0.93 -11.78 -18.27
C PRO A 249 -0.16 -11.77 -19.61
N LYS A 250 1.07 -11.29 -19.60
CA LYS A 250 1.92 -11.26 -20.78
C LYS A 250 2.16 -12.68 -21.26
N GLN A 251 1.75 -12.98 -22.49
CA GLN A 251 1.84 -14.35 -23.03
C GLN A 251 3.16 -14.62 -23.76
N LYS A 252 3.86 -13.56 -24.20
CA LYS A 252 5.08 -13.67 -24.98
C LYS A 252 6.01 -12.48 -24.74
N SER A 253 7.30 -12.75 -24.66
CA SER A 253 8.31 -11.70 -24.68
C SER A 253 8.38 -11.05 -26.07
N ASN A 254 8.56 -9.72 -26.07
CA ASN A 254 8.84 -8.95 -27.28
C ASN A 254 10.34 -8.67 -27.46
N VAL A 255 11.18 -9.18 -26.54
CA VAL A 255 12.63 -8.97 -26.56
C VAL A 255 13.27 -9.97 -27.51
N PRO A 256 14.05 -9.55 -28.52
CA PRO A 256 14.79 -10.46 -29.38
C PRO A 256 15.77 -11.32 -28.57
N GLN A 257 15.93 -12.59 -28.98
CA GLN A 257 16.85 -13.49 -28.28
C GLN A 257 18.32 -13.05 -28.37
N ASP A 258 18.69 -12.32 -29.43
CA ASP A 258 19.99 -11.73 -29.69
C ASP A 258 20.13 -10.29 -29.17
N ALA A 259 19.16 -9.79 -28.38
CA ALA A 259 19.24 -8.45 -27.84
C ALA A 259 20.48 -8.26 -26.95
N GLU A 260 21.09 -7.09 -27.06
CA GLU A 260 22.30 -6.71 -26.32
C GLU A 260 22.12 -6.92 -24.81
N VAL A 261 23.06 -7.58 -24.16
CA VAL A 261 23.12 -7.69 -22.69
C VAL A 261 23.64 -6.37 -22.13
N VAL A 262 22.77 -5.63 -21.43
CA VAL A 262 23.08 -4.32 -20.86
C VAL A 262 23.61 -4.41 -19.42
N LEU A 263 23.22 -5.46 -18.70
CA LEU A 263 23.74 -5.78 -17.36
C LEU A 263 23.99 -7.28 -17.27
N ARG A 264 25.17 -7.66 -16.80
CA ARG A 264 25.49 -9.05 -16.48
C ARG A 264 26.06 -9.10 -15.06
N VAL A 265 25.51 -9.97 -14.26
CA VAL A 265 25.93 -10.24 -12.87
C VAL A 265 26.39 -11.68 -12.81
N ARG A 266 27.59 -11.92 -12.26
CA ARG A 266 28.18 -13.26 -12.11
C ARG A 266 28.63 -13.48 -10.68
N ASP A 267 28.16 -14.58 -10.10
CA ASP A 267 28.59 -15.10 -8.81
C ASP A 267 28.54 -14.05 -7.68
N LEU A 268 27.51 -13.19 -7.72
CA LEU A 268 27.34 -12.09 -6.77
C LEU A 268 27.06 -12.63 -5.37
N ASN A 269 27.87 -12.18 -4.40
CA ASN A 269 27.70 -12.43 -2.98
C ASN A 269 27.66 -11.11 -2.22
N SER A 270 26.70 -10.96 -1.30
CA SER A 270 26.56 -9.78 -0.45
C SER A 270 25.88 -10.19 0.87
N GLY A 271 26.61 -10.09 1.97
CA GLY A 271 26.16 -10.45 3.29
C GLY A 271 25.62 -11.89 3.37
N ARG A 272 24.52 -12.06 4.10
CA ARG A 272 23.89 -13.39 4.27
C ARG A 272 22.78 -13.67 3.26
N MET A 273 22.26 -12.63 2.61
CA MET A 273 21.03 -12.69 1.82
C MET A 273 21.24 -12.72 0.30
N VAL A 274 22.49 -12.66 -0.17
CA VAL A 274 22.83 -12.81 -1.59
C VAL A 274 23.96 -13.82 -1.73
N ARG A 275 23.69 -14.95 -2.38
CA ARG A 275 24.59 -16.10 -2.41
C ARG A 275 24.71 -16.62 -3.83
N ASN A 276 25.84 -16.32 -4.47
CA ASN A 276 26.19 -16.81 -5.80
C ASN A 276 25.11 -16.54 -6.86
N VAL A 277 24.59 -15.29 -6.88
CA VAL A 277 23.54 -14.90 -7.82
C VAL A 277 24.13 -14.49 -9.16
N SER A 278 23.68 -15.14 -10.25
CA SER A 278 24.14 -14.87 -11.62
C SER A 278 22.95 -14.71 -12.54
N PHE A 279 22.93 -13.63 -13.34
CA PHE A 279 21.88 -13.36 -14.34
C PHE A 279 22.32 -12.33 -15.37
N GLU A 280 21.53 -12.17 -16.42
CA GLU A 280 21.67 -11.16 -17.46
C GLU A 280 20.38 -10.38 -17.64
N LEU A 281 20.49 -9.08 -17.93
CA LEU A 281 19.40 -8.21 -18.36
C LEU A 281 19.68 -7.74 -19.77
N ARG A 282 18.69 -7.89 -20.64
CA ARG A 282 18.80 -7.51 -22.06
C ARG A 282 18.21 -6.12 -22.31
N ARG A 283 18.63 -5.50 -23.40
CA ARG A 283 18.09 -4.20 -23.80
C ARG A 283 16.59 -4.30 -24.11
N GLY A 284 15.79 -3.39 -23.52
CA GLY A 284 14.35 -3.36 -23.72
C GLY A 284 13.59 -4.49 -23.01
N GLU A 285 14.23 -5.16 -22.04
CA GLU A 285 13.65 -6.24 -21.24
C GLU A 285 13.09 -5.76 -19.93
N ILE A 286 12.00 -6.35 -19.48
CA ILE A 286 11.56 -6.34 -18.07
C ILE A 286 11.88 -7.72 -17.50
N LEU A 287 12.94 -7.81 -16.67
CA LEU A 287 13.30 -9.02 -15.94
C LEU A 287 12.62 -8.98 -14.56
N GLY A 288 11.65 -9.86 -14.33
CA GLY A 288 10.94 -9.97 -13.06
C GLY A 288 11.74 -10.77 -12.03
N PHE A 289 11.85 -10.28 -10.81
CA PHE A 289 12.40 -11.02 -9.67
C PHE A 289 11.27 -11.51 -8.79
N ALA A 290 11.03 -12.82 -8.78
CA ALA A 290 10.04 -13.51 -7.95
C ALA A 290 10.69 -14.23 -6.78
N GLY A 291 9.91 -14.51 -5.73
CA GLY A 291 10.33 -15.25 -4.54
C GLY A 291 9.55 -14.84 -3.30
N LEU A 292 9.65 -15.63 -2.23
CA LEU A 292 9.00 -15.33 -0.97
C LEU A 292 9.64 -14.10 -0.28
N MET A 293 8.96 -13.55 0.73
CA MET A 293 9.52 -12.50 1.57
C MET A 293 10.83 -13.00 2.20
N GLY A 294 11.89 -12.18 2.14
CA GLY A 294 13.23 -12.56 2.60
C GLY A 294 14.01 -13.48 1.65
N ALA A 295 13.58 -13.63 0.40
CA ALA A 295 14.30 -14.43 -0.60
C ALA A 295 15.62 -13.81 -1.10
N GLY A 296 15.93 -12.55 -0.75
CA GLY A 296 17.17 -11.87 -1.16
C GLY A 296 17.01 -10.99 -2.40
N ARG A 297 15.81 -10.73 -2.88
CA ARG A 297 15.52 -9.93 -4.10
C ARG A 297 15.97 -8.48 -3.95
N THR A 298 15.46 -7.79 -2.94
CA THR A 298 15.81 -6.39 -2.60
C THR A 298 17.30 -6.26 -2.28
N GLU A 299 17.88 -7.21 -1.53
CA GLU A 299 19.29 -7.21 -1.17
C GLU A 299 20.18 -7.36 -2.43
N THR A 300 19.78 -8.18 -3.39
CA THR A 300 20.47 -8.30 -4.68
C THR A 300 20.43 -6.98 -5.46
N ALA A 301 19.27 -6.32 -5.53
CA ALA A 301 19.13 -5.02 -6.17
C ALA A 301 19.96 -3.94 -5.49
N ARG A 302 19.96 -3.90 -4.16
CA ARG A 302 20.73 -2.97 -3.35
C ARG A 302 22.23 -3.16 -3.52
N ALA A 303 22.71 -4.40 -3.60
CA ALA A 303 24.11 -4.71 -3.89
C ALA A 303 24.53 -4.22 -5.28
N ILE A 304 23.71 -4.45 -6.31
CA ILE A 304 23.96 -3.97 -7.68
C ILE A 304 23.97 -2.44 -7.73
N PHE A 305 23.13 -1.78 -6.94
CA PHE A 305 23.09 -0.32 -6.85
C PHE A 305 24.17 0.28 -5.95
N GLY A 306 24.95 -0.55 -5.24
CA GLY A 306 26.00 -0.10 -4.32
C GLY A 306 25.47 0.49 -3.01
N ALA A 307 24.20 0.21 -2.65
CA ALA A 307 23.63 0.56 -1.36
C ALA A 307 24.07 -0.41 -0.26
N ASP A 308 24.36 -1.67 -0.64
CA ASP A 308 24.96 -2.68 0.21
C ASP A 308 26.30 -3.11 -0.38
N SER A 309 27.24 -3.52 0.48
CA SER A 309 28.58 -3.94 0.05
C SER A 309 28.55 -5.28 -0.68
N ILE A 310 29.34 -5.41 -1.72
CA ILE A 310 29.56 -6.66 -2.43
C ILE A 310 30.78 -7.37 -1.81
N ASP A 311 30.60 -8.64 -1.39
CA ASP A 311 31.67 -9.46 -0.85
C ASP A 311 32.52 -10.09 -1.97
N SER A 312 31.84 -10.57 -3.03
CA SER A 312 32.47 -11.10 -4.24
C SER A 312 31.50 -11.11 -5.42
N GLY A 313 32.01 -11.30 -6.63
CA GLY A 313 31.24 -11.34 -7.86
C GLY A 313 31.70 -10.29 -8.87
N ILE A 314 31.15 -10.36 -10.08
CA ILE A 314 31.47 -9.45 -11.17
C ILE A 314 30.17 -8.83 -11.70
N ILE A 315 30.17 -7.50 -11.84
CA ILE A 315 29.12 -6.76 -12.53
C ILE A 315 29.69 -6.18 -13.81
N GLU A 316 29.04 -6.45 -14.92
CA GLU A 316 29.36 -5.87 -16.23
C GLU A 316 28.18 -5.01 -16.70
N VAL A 317 28.46 -3.77 -17.10
CA VAL A 317 27.49 -2.86 -17.71
C VAL A 317 27.89 -2.64 -19.18
N LYS A 318 26.98 -2.96 -20.10
CA LYS A 318 27.24 -2.87 -21.56
C LYS A 318 28.56 -3.57 -21.96
N GLY A 319 28.76 -4.79 -21.44
CA GLY A 319 29.93 -5.63 -21.73
C GLY A 319 31.23 -5.20 -21.09
N ARG A 320 31.23 -4.20 -20.19
CA ARG A 320 32.42 -3.74 -19.47
C ARG A 320 32.33 -4.05 -17.99
N PRO A 321 33.32 -4.72 -17.39
CA PRO A 321 33.38 -4.88 -15.94
C PRO A 321 33.40 -3.53 -15.23
N VAL A 322 32.57 -3.37 -14.20
CA VAL A 322 32.48 -2.15 -13.40
C VAL A 322 32.63 -2.46 -11.92
N THR A 323 33.21 -1.52 -11.18
CA THR A 323 33.30 -1.60 -9.72
C THR A 323 32.28 -0.64 -9.12
N ILE A 324 31.31 -1.18 -8.39
CA ILE A 324 30.25 -0.41 -7.73
C ILE A 324 30.46 -0.54 -6.22
N ARG A 325 30.88 0.55 -5.57
CA ARG A 325 31.11 0.64 -4.12
C ARG A 325 30.12 1.58 -3.44
N SER A 326 29.39 2.36 -4.23
CA SER A 326 28.44 3.36 -3.75
C SER A 326 27.31 3.56 -4.77
N PRO A 327 26.17 4.09 -4.36
CA PRO A 327 25.09 4.50 -5.28
C PRO A 327 25.57 5.47 -6.38
N MET A 328 26.54 6.34 -6.08
CA MET A 328 27.12 7.26 -7.07
C MET A 328 27.82 6.52 -8.21
N ASP A 329 28.50 5.42 -7.92
CA ASP A 329 29.16 4.59 -8.96
C ASP A 329 28.08 3.97 -9.86
N ALA A 330 27.01 3.39 -9.30
CA ALA A 330 25.91 2.82 -10.07
C ALA A 330 25.25 3.88 -10.97
N VAL A 331 24.98 5.07 -10.43
CA VAL A 331 24.41 6.20 -11.18
C VAL A 331 25.34 6.64 -12.31
N SER A 332 26.65 6.66 -12.10
CA SER A 332 27.64 7.00 -13.14
C SER A 332 27.64 6.02 -14.31
N HIS A 333 27.29 4.76 -14.04
CA HIS A 333 27.13 3.69 -15.03
C HIS A 333 25.72 3.59 -15.63
N GLY A 334 24.83 4.55 -15.33
CA GLY A 334 23.48 4.62 -15.90
C GLY A 334 22.46 3.68 -15.24
N ILE A 335 22.71 3.26 -14.00
CA ILE A 335 21.76 2.46 -13.21
C ILE A 335 20.96 3.39 -12.29
N GLY A 336 19.62 3.32 -12.36
CA GLY A 336 18.70 3.99 -11.46
C GLY A 336 17.97 2.98 -10.57
N TYR A 337 17.65 3.37 -9.32
CA TYR A 337 16.99 2.49 -8.35
C TYR A 337 15.78 3.18 -7.68
N LEU A 338 14.63 2.57 -7.85
CA LEU A 338 13.41 2.93 -7.16
C LEU A 338 13.25 1.96 -6.00
N SER A 339 13.48 2.43 -4.78
CA SER A 339 13.45 1.61 -3.57
C SER A 339 12.03 1.29 -3.10
N GLU A 340 11.85 0.14 -2.46
CA GLU A 340 10.60 -0.28 -1.81
C GLU A 340 10.05 0.79 -0.87
N ASP A 341 10.89 1.34 0.03
CA ASP A 341 10.55 2.46 0.90
C ASP A 341 10.97 3.79 0.26
N ARG A 342 10.10 4.31 -0.63
CA ARG A 342 10.34 5.59 -1.31
C ARG A 342 10.43 6.78 -0.37
N LYS A 343 9.74 6.74 0.80
CA LYS A 343 9.74 7.84 1.76
C LYS A 343 11.07 7.97 2.50
N ARG A 344 11.73 6.85 2.76
CA ARG A 344 13.00 6.79 3.49
C ARG A 344 14.22 6.91 2.57
N TYR A 345 14.17 6.28 1.39
CA TYR A 345 15.33 6.13 0.52
C TYR A 345 15.16 6.75 -0.87
N GLY A 346 13.94 6.97 -1.30
CA GLY A 346 13.64 7.43 -2.66
C GLY A 346 13.48 8.95 -2.79
N LEU A 347 12.97 9.63 -1.75
CA LEU A 347 12.54 11.02 -1.78
C LEU A 347 12.98 11.80 -0.55
N ALA A 348 13.28 13.07 -0.74
CA ALA A 348 13.40 14.05 0.33
C ALA A 348 12.06 14.77 0.49
N LEU A 349 11.20 14.27 1.38
CA LEU A 349 9.80 14.73 1.53
C LEU A 349 9.65 16.21 1.90
N GLY A 350 10.67 16.80 2.50
CA GLY A 350 10.73 18.23 2.84
C GLY A 350 11.14 19.14 1.68
N LEU A 351 11.56 18.58 0.55
CA LEU A 351 11.94 19.30 -0.67
C LEU A 351 10.76 19.30 -1.67
N SER A 352 10.85 20.23 -2.64
CA SER A 352 9.87 20.40 -3.71
C SER A 352 9.94 19.28 -4.78
N VAL A 353 8.97 19.25 -5.67
CA VAL A 353 8.96 18.37 -6.85
C VAL A 353 10.21 18.60 -7.70
N SER A 354 10.54 19.88 -8.01
CA SER A 354 11.69 20.23 -8.84
C SER A 354 13.01 19.83 -8.20
N GLU A 355 13.22 20.11 -6.91
CA GLU A 355 14.43 19.73 -6.19
C GLU A 355 14.63 18.22 -6.15
N ASN A 356 13.57 17.44 -5.84
CA ASN A 356 13.66 15.99 -5.85
C ASN A 356 13.98 15.41 -7.23
N ALA A 357 13.36 15.95 -8.28
CA ALA A 357 13.52 15.44 -9.64
C ALA A 357 14.97 15.59 -10.18
N ILE A 358 15.71 16.58 -9.70
CA ILE A 358 17.08 16.84 -10.19
C ILE A 358 18.18 16.31 -9.27
N LEU A 359 17.87 15.76 -8.08
CA LEU A 359 18.88 15.37 -7.09
C LEU A 359 20.09 14.62 -7.67
N PRO A 360 19.96 13.56 -8.49
CA PRO A 360 21.12 12.82 -9.01
C PRO A 360 21.79 13.52 -10.20
N THR A 361 21.29 14.66 -10.64
CA THR A 361 21.80 15.45 -11.77
C THR A 361 22.06 16.91 -11.44
N TYR A 362 21.98 17.27 -10.17
CA TYR A 362 22.06 18.66 -9.73
C TYR A 362 23.26 19.41 -10.33
N GLU A 363 24.43 18.78 -10.39
CA GLU A 363 25.64 19.35 -10.94
C GLU A 363 25.47 19.79 -12.40
N SER A 364 24.65 19.11 -13.20
CA SER A 364 24.39 19.46 -14.60
C SER A 364 23.61 20.76 -14.77
N PHE A 365 22.95 21.23 -13.70
CA PHE A 365 22.21 22.48 -13.65
C PHE A 365 22.98 23.64 -13.01
N VAL A 366 24.25 23.41 -12.65
CA VAL A 366 25.13 24.46 -12.12
C VAL A 366 26.06 24.95 -13.23
N LYS A 367 26.10 26.26 -13.46
CA LYS A 367 27.02 26.92 -14.39
C LYS A 367 27.69 28.10 -13.69
N ASN A 368 29.02 28.15 -13.68
CA ASN A 368 29.80 29.22 -13.05
C ASN A 368 29.36 29.51 -11.60
N LEU A 369 29.15 28.45 -10.79
CA LEU A 369 28.68 28.49 -9.40
C LEU A 369 27.21 28.92 -9.21
N PHE A 370 26.48 29.21 -10.28
CA PHE A 370 25.07 29.60 -10.21
C PHE A 370 24.15 28.47 -10.66
N VAL A 371 23.08 28.24 -9.90
CA VAL A 371 22.00 27.29 -10.25
C VAL A 371 21.13 27.89 -11.34
N GLN A 372 20.90 27.14 -12.40
CA GLN A 372 20.08 27.56 -13.55
C GLN A 372 18.60 27.20 -13.32
N SER A 373 17.90 27.94 -12.43
CA SER A 373 16.51 27.65 -12.03
C SER A 373 15.56 27.55 -13.23
N GLY A 374 15.60 28.49 -14.17
CA GLY A 374 14.74 28.44 -15.35
C GLY A 374 14.99 27.24 -16.29
N ARG A 375 16.21 26.63 -16.25
CA ARG A 375 16.46 25.37 -16.96
C ARG A 375 15.92 24.19 -16.19
N ILE A 376 15.99 24.22 -14.86
CA ILE A 376 15.40 23.20 -13.98
C ILE A 376 13.88 23.16 -14.22
N ASP A 377 13.21 24.30 -14.13
CA ASP A 377 11.76 24.40 -14.29
C ASP A 377 11.30 23.88 -15.64
N ARG A 378 12.01 24.19 -16.70
CA ARG A 378 11.71 23.68 -18.04
C ARG A 378 11.84 22.17 -18.11
N VAL A 379 12.99 21.61 -17.70
CA VAL A 379 13.26 20.17 -17.79
C VAL A 379 12.30 19.39 -16.88
N VAL A 380 12.11 19.83 -15.65
CA VAL A 380 11.20 19.15 -14.71
C VAL A 380 9.76 19.27 -15.19
N GLY A 381 9.34 20.45 -15.70
CA GLY A 381 8.01 20.65 -16.27
C GLY A 381 7.70 19.68 -17.40
N GLU A 382 8.65 19.48 -18.35
CA GLU A 382 8.50 18.48 -19.42
C GLU A 382 8.25 17.06 -18.90
N TYR A 383 8.90 16.66 -17.80
CA TYR A 383 8.68 15.33 -17.20
C TYR A 383 7.42 15.27 -16.33
N VAL A 384 7.01 16.37 -15.70
CA VAL A 384 5.72 16.46 -15.00
C VAL A 384 4.57 16.23 -15.98
N ASP A 385 4.63 16.87 -17.16
CA ASP A 385 3.64 16.69 -18.22
C ASP A 385 3.70 15.28 -18.81
N LYS A 386 4.90 14.81 -19.20
CA LYS A 386 5.12 13.48 -19.81
C LYS A 386 4.64 12.34 -18.94
N LEU A 387 4.86 12.42 -17.62
CA LEU A 387 4.47 11.39 -16.66
C LEU A 387 3.10 11.66 -16.04
N ASN A 388 2.42 12.72 -16.47
CA ASN A 388 1.13 13.14 -15.93
C ASN A 388 1.15 13.19 -14.38
N ILE A 389 2.13 13.94 -13.83
CA ILE A 389 2.28 14.13 -12.37
C ILE A 389 1.29 15.20 -11.92
N LYS A 390 0.32 14.81 -11.10
CA LYS A 390 -0.67 15.76 -10.56
C LYS A 390 -0.05 16.56 -9.42
N THR A 391 0.40 17.78 -9.72
CA THR A 391 0.94 18.73 -8.75
C THR A 391 0.42 20.14 -9.08
N PRO A 392 0.12 21.00 -8.09
CA PRO A 392 -0.30 22.37 -8.34
C PRO A 392 0.84 23.28 -8.84
N SER A 393 2.09 22.98 -8.48
CA SER A 393 3.30 23.67 -8.93
C SER A 393 4.54 22.80 -8.78
N LEU A 394 5.68 23.23 -9.34
CA LEU A 394 6.98 22.54 -9.18
C LEU A 394 7.59 22.75 -7.80
N GLU A 395 7.20 23.78 -7.07
CA GLU A 395 7.61 24.11 -5.70
C GLU A 395 6.80 23.35 -4.64
N GLN A 396 5.76 22.60 -5.04
CA GLN A 396 4.95 21.80 -4.14
C GLN A 396 5.83 20.79 -3.41
N LEU A 397 5.75 20.75 -2.06
CA LEU A 397 6.50 19.81 -1.25
C LEU A 397 6.00 18.37 -1.48
N LEU A 398 6.93 17.43 -1.61
CA LEU A 398 6.63 16.02 -1.91
C LEU A 398 5.72 15.35 -0.89
N LYS A 399 5.82 15.71 0.40
CA LYS A 399 4.95 15.17 1.47
C LYS A 399 3.46 15.41 1.23
N ASN A 400 3.09 16.41 0.41
CA ASN A 400 1.71 16.76 0.13
C ASN A 400 1.14 16.06 -1.12
N LEU A 401 1.96 15.31 -1.86
CA LEU A 401 1.50 14.55 -3.03
C LEU A 401 0.99 13.15 -2.63
N SER A 402 0.06 12.61 -3.43
CA SER A 402 -0.37 11.22 -3.32
C SER A 402 0.79 10.25 -3.58
N GLY A 403 0.69 9.01 -3.06
CA GLY A 403 1.71 7.98 -3.26
C GLY A 403 2.04 7.72 -4.72
N GLY A 404 1.05 7.67 -5.60
CA GLY A 404 1.26 7.49 -7.05
C GLY A 404 2.04 8.65 -7.68
N ASN A 405 1.73 9.91 -7.32
CA ASN A 405 2.47 11.07 -7.82
C ASN A 405 3.89 11.14 -7.26
N GLN A 406 4.10 10.78 -5.97
CA GLN A 406 5.44 10.62 -5.40
C GLN A 406 6.28 9.60 -6.19
N GLN A 407 5.70 8.45 -6.55
CA GLN A 407 6.37 7.42 -7.34
C GLN A 407 6.77 7.94 -8.72
N LYS A 408 5.87 8.67 -9.39
CA LYS A 408 6.16 9.30 -10.68
C LYS A 408 7.31 10.32 -10.60
N VAL A 409 7.44 11.06 -9.49
CA VAL A 409 8.59 11.95 -9.26
C VAL A 409 9.90 11.16 -9.10
N VAL A 410 9.88 10.00 -8.41
CA VAL A 410 11.07 9.12 -8.35
C VAL A 410 11.45 8.63 -9.73
N ILE A 411 10.48 8.27 -10.58
CA ILE A 411 10.76 7.87 -11.97
C ILE A 411 11.31 9.04 -12.77
N ALA A 412 10.70 10.23 -12.68
CA ALA A 412 11.18 11.45 -13.34
C ALA A 412 12.65 11.73 -13.02
N LYS A 413 13.04 11.60 -11.76
CA LYS A 413 14.42 11.74 -11.26
C LYS A 413 15.42 10.91 -12.08
N TRP A 414 15.12 9.63 -12.29
CA TRP A 414 16.00 8.71 -13.02
C TRP A 414 15.96 8.90 -14.53
N LEU A 415 14.82 9.37 -15.07
CA LEU A 415 14.70 9.71 -16.48
C LEU A 415 15.45 11.01 -16.82
N ILE A 416 15.39 12.03 -15.95
CA ILE A 416 16.18 13.27 -16.08
C ILE A 416 17.68 12.94 -16.02
N ARG A 417 18.09 11.97 -15.19
CA ARG A 417 19.47 11.44 -15.16
C ARG A 417 19.83 10.68 -16.43
N ASN A 418 18.85 10.30 -17.25
CA ASN A 418 19.03 9.47 -18.43
C ASN A 418 19.59 8.07 -18.14
N SER A 419 19.14 7.46 -17.03
CA SER A 419 19.51 6.08 -16.69
C SER A 419 18.98 5.11 -17.74
N ASP A 420 19.82 4.13 -18.15
CA ASP A 420 19.47 3.11 -19.15
C ASP A 420 18.93 1.84 -18.51
N ILE A 421 19.37 1.53 -17.29
CA ILE A 421 18.97 0.40 -16.48
C ILE A 421 18.21 0.95 -15.28
N LEU A 422 16.98 0.47 -15.07
CA LEU A 422 16.12 0.90 -14.00
C LEU A 422 15.75 -0.31 -13.12
N ILE A 423 15.98 -0.22 -11.83
CA ILE A 423 15.55 -1.23 -10.87
C ILE A 423 14.31 -0.68 -10.16
N PHE A 424 13.17 -1.37 -10.32
CA PHE A 424 11.90 -1.06 -9.69
C PHE A 424 11.65 -2.07 -8.57
N ASP A 425 11.87 -1.66 -7.33
CA ASP A 425 11.66 -2.50 -6.15
C ASP A 425 10.30 -2.18 -5.52
N GLU A 426 9.36 -3.11 -5.62
CA GLU A 426 7.96 -2.98 -5.21
C GLU A 426 7.31 -1.67 -5.74
N PRO A 427 7.31 -1.43 -7.07
CA PRO A 427 6.97 -0.13 -7.64
C PRO A 427 5.52 0.31 -7.37
N THR A 428 4.66 -0.62 -7.04
CA THR A 428 3.21 -0.41 -6.86
C THR A 428 2.76 -0.56 -5.41
N ARG A 429 3.69 -0.77 -4.48
CA ARG A 429 3.38 -0.91 -3.05
C ARG A 429 2.80 0.38 -2.47
N GLY A 430 1.62 0.25 -1.84
CA GLY A 430 0.91 1.40 -1.24
C GLY A 430 0.41 2.41 -2.27
N ILE A 431 0.11 1.95 -3.49
CA ILE A 431 -0.49 2.72 -4.57
C ILE A 431 -1.86 2.11 -4.89
N ASP A 432 -2.83 2.94 -5.26
CA ASP A 432 -4.15 2.49 -5.68
C ASP A 432 -4.14 1.79 -7.04
N VAL A 433 -5.23 1.07 -7.33
CA VAL A 433 -5.34 0.21 -8.53
C VAL A 433 -5.17 1.01 -9.83
N GLY A 434 -5.72 2.23 -9.90
CA GLY A 434 -5.61 3.07 -11.09
C GLY A 434 -4.19 3.57 -11.31
N ALA A 435 -3.52 4.02 -10.23
CA ALA A 435 -2.14 4.44 -10.31
C ALA A 435 -1.18 3.26 -10.60
N LYS A 436 -1.48 2.02 -10.16
CA LYS A 436 -0.73 0.82 -10.56
C LYS A 436 -0.72 0.66 -12.09
N SER A 437 -1.89 0.75 -12.72
CA SER A 437 -2.01 0.64 -14.19
C SER A 437 -1.20 1.71 -14.93
N GLU A 438 -1.17 2.94 -14.40
CA GLU A 438 -0.35 4.01 -15.00
C GLU A 438 1.16 3.70 -14.91
N ILE A 439 1.62 3.13 -13.78
CA ILE A 439 3.02 2.70 -13.61
C ILE A 439 3.36 1.55 -14.60
N TYR A 440 2.47 0.57 -14.79
CA TYR A 440 2.70 -0.50 -15.76
C TYR A 440 2.78 0.02 -17.19
N THR A 441 1.88 0.91 -17.58
CA THR A 441 1.92 1.56 -18.89
C THR A 441 3.25 2.29 -19.09
N LEU A 442 3.67 3.05 -18.07
CA LEU A 442 4.94 3.77 -18.09
C LEU A 442 6.15 2.82 -18.22
N MET A 443 6.19 1.70 -17.48
CA MET A 443 7.25 0.71 -17.60
C MET A 443 7.32 0.13 -19.04
N ASN A 444 6.18 -0.19 -19.63
CA ASN A 444 6.10 -0.66 -21.00
C ASN A 444 6.59 0.40 -22.02
N GLU A 445 6.28 1.67 -21.81
CA GLU A 445 6.79 2.75 -22.67
C GLU A 445 8.31 2.94 -22.52
N LEU A 446 8.83 2.80 -21.31
CA LEU A 446 10.26 2.89 -21.03
C LEU A 446 11.05 1.79 -21.78
N VAL A 447 10.61 0.54 -21.71
CA VAL A 447 11.30 -0.54 -22.44
C VAL A 447 11.16 -0.42 -23.96
N LYS A 448 10.02 0.05 -24.46
CA LYS A 448 9.86 0.40 -25.88
C LYS A 448 10.80 1.51 -26.34
N SER A 449 11.16 2.42 -25.42
CA SER A 449 12.16 3.49 -25.69
C SER A 449 13.61 3.02 -25.56
N GLY A 450 13.85 1.72 -25.32
CA GLY A 450 15.17 1.10 -25.21
C GLY A 450 15.78 1.09 -23.80
N LYS A 451 15.02 1.47 -22.77
CA LYS A 451 15.41 1.28 -21.35
C LYS A 451 15.24 -0.19 -20.97
N SER A 452 15.94 -0.65 -19.95
CA SER A 452 15.83 -2.03 -19.45
C SER A 452 15.49 -2.01 -17.97
N ILE A 453 14.64 -2.91 -17.53
CA ILE A 453 14.05 -2.85 -16.19
C ILE A 453 14.26 -4.19 -15.47
N ILE A 454 14.73 -4.12 -14.22
CA ILE A 454 14.59 -5.18 -13.24
C ILE A 454 13.37 -4.81 -12.39
N MET A 455 12.35 -5.67 -12.37
CA MET A 455 11.14 -5.46 -11.58
C MET A 455 11.08 -6.48 -10.45
N ILE A 456 11.08 -6.00 -9.21
CA ILE A 456 10.88 -6.82 -8.01
C ILE A 456 9.45 -6.59 -7.55
N SER A 457 8.67 -7.66 -7.38
CA SER A 457 7.34 -7.58 -6.76
C SER A 457 7.06 -8.81 -5.90
N SER A 458 6.35 -8.58 -4.79
CA SER A 458 5.78 -9.64 -3.95
C SER A 458 4.46 -10.18 -4.53
N GLU A 459 3.85 -9.46 -5.46
CA GLU A 459 2.60 -9.84 -6.12
C GLU A 459 2.89 -10.63 -7.41
N LEU A 460 2.73 -11.97 -7.37
CA LEU A 460 2.95 -12.82 -8.56
C LEU A 460 2.15 -12.41 -9.80
N PRO A 461 0.88 -11.96 -9.67
CA PRO A 461 0.15 -11.44 -10.84
C PRO A 461 0.85 -10.26 -11.52
N GLU A 462 1.53 -9.37 -10.78
CA GLU A 462 2.29 -8.27 -11.36
C GLU A 462 3.51 -8.76 -12.13
N ILE A 463 4.24 -9.72 -11.56
CA ILE A 463 5.40 -10.36 -12.21
C ILE A 463 4.98 -11.01 -13.52
N LEU A 464 3.90 -11.82 -13.53
CA LEU A 464 3.39 -12.51 -14.71
C LEU A 464 2.86 -11.55 -15.79
N ARG A 465 2.35 -10.38 -15.36
CA ARG A 465 1.81 -9.38 -16.27
C ARG A 465 2.89 -8.56 -16.97
N MET A 466 3.96 -8.25 -16.27
CA MET A 466 4.92 -7.24 -16.72
C MET A 466 6.20 -7.83 -17.29
N SER A 467 6.63 -8.99 -16.80
CA SER A 467 7.96 -9.52 -17.10
C SER A 467 8.06 -10.17 -18.48
N ASP A 468 9.23 -10.10 -19.09
CA ASP A 468 9.62 -10.87 -20.29
C ASP A 468 10.23 -12.22 -19.90
N ARG A 469 11.02 -12.22 -18.84
CA ARG A 469 11.60 -13.37 -18.13
C ARG A 469 11.46 -13.17 -16.64
N ILE A 470 11.45 -14.28 -15.91
CA ILE A 470 11.30 -14.28 -14.45
C ILE A 470 12.46 -15.03 -13.83
N LEU A 471 13.25 -14.34 -13.01
CA LEU A 471 14.27 -14.90 -12.14
C LEU A 471 13.63 -15.20 -10.79
N ILE A 472 13.77 -16.42 -10.29
CA ILE A 472 13.16 -16.85 -9.05
C ILE A 472 14.25 -17.05 -8.00
N MET A 473 14.01 -16.48 -6.81
CA MET A 473 14.95 -16.52 -5.70
C MET A 473 14.36 -17.25 -4.49
N CYS A 474 15.21 -18.00 -3.80
CA CYS A 474 14.92 -18.62 -2.53
C CYS A 474 16.14 -18.56 -1.62
N GLU A 475 15.98 -18.09 -0.37
CA GLU A 475 17.04 -18.03 0.66
C GLU A 475 18.38 -17.44 0.16
N GLY A 476 18.30 -16.37 -0.63
CA GLY A 476 19.44 -15.64 -1.17
C GLY A 476 20.09 -16.25 -2.41
N ARG A 477 19.50 -17.28 -3.01
CA ARG A 477 20.01 -17.95 -4.21
C ARG A 477 19.03 -17.86 -5.35
N LYS A 478 19.52 -17.83 -6.59
CA LYS A 478 18.72 -18.07 -7.78
C LYS A 478 18.37 -19.56 -7.84
N THR A 479 17.09 -19.89 -7.81
CA THR A 479 16.59 -21.26 -7.86
C THR A 479 16.00 -21.64 -9.22
N GLY A 480 15.62 -20.63 -10.02
CA GLY A 480 15.07 -20.85 -11.35
C GLY A 480 15.06 -19.59 -12.20
N GLU A 481 14.87 -19.79 -13.50
CA GLU A 481 14.64 -18.73 -14.47
C GLU A 481 13.64 -19.27 -15.50
N LEU A 482 12.55 -18.53 -15.75
CA LEU A 482 11.48 -18.93 -16.65
C LEU A 482 11.27 -17.85 -17.71
N ASP A 483 11.05 -18.26 -18.96
CA ASP A 483 10.47 -17.39 -19.97
C ASP A 483 9.00 -17.14 -19.61
N ILE A 484 8.47 -15.96 -19.95
CA ILE A 484 7.08 -15.62 -19.62
C ILE A 484 6.07 -16.58 -20.26
N SER A 485 6.39 -17.14 -21.41
CA SER A 485 5.54 -18.11 -22.11
C SER A 485 5.37 -19.45 -21.37
N GLU A 486 6.29 -19.77 -20.45
CA GLU A 486 6.30 -20.99 -19.63
C GLU A 486 5.90 -20.71 -18.18
N ALA A 487 5.83 -19.44 -17.79
CA ALA A 487 5.64 -19.02 -16.41
C ALA A 487 4.16 -19.06 -15.99
N ASN A 488 3.92 -19.64 -14.84
CA ASN A 488 2.64 -19.56 -14.11
C ASN A 488 2.91 -19.53 -12.61
N GLN A 489 1.88 -19.23 -11.82
CA GLN A 489 2.04 -19.10 -10.36
C GLN A 489 2.56 -20.39 -9.69
N GLU A 490 2.14 -21.56 -10.16
CA GLU A 490 2.53 -22.85 -9.59
C GLU A 490 4.00 -23.14 -9.83
N GLU A 491 4.49 -22.96 -11.05
CA GLU A 491 5.90 -23.14 -11.40
C GLU A 491 6.81 -22.13 -10.66
N ILE A 492 6.40 -20.85 -10.58
CA ILE A 492 7.15 -19.85 -9.81
C ILE A 492 7.23 -20.28 -8.33
N MET A 493 6.11 -20.68 -7.71
CA MET A 493 6.08 -21.09 -6.32
C MET A 493 6.89 -22.36 -6.05
N LYS A 494 6.95 -23.29 -6.99
CA LYS A 494 7.80 -24.50 -6.89
C LYS A 494 9.27 -24.11 -6.73
N TYR A 495 9.79 -23.21 -7.58
CA TYR A 495 11.17 -22.72 -7.46
C TYR A 495 11.35 -21.81 -6.22
N ALA A 496 10.38 -20.99 -5.88
CA ALA A 496 10.44 -20.07 -4.72
C ALA A 496 10.46 -20.80 -3.35
N THR A 497 10.09 -22.09 -3.33
CA THR A 497 10.08 -22.93 -2.12
C THR A 497 11.15 -24.03 -2.15
N MET A 498 11.97 -24.11 -3.19
CA MET A 498 13.10 -25.04 -3.26
C MET A 498 14.16 -24.67 -2.23
N ARG A 499 14.19 -25.45 -1.14
CA ARG A 499 15.28 -25.42 -0.16
C ARG A 499 16.36 -26.37 -0.60
N ASN A 500 17.57 -25.86 -0.84
CA ASN A 500 18.76 -26.68 -1.07
C ASN A 500 19.48 -26.91 0.24
#